data_fc50ce1095d0a727b2782ce32ec396f7
#
_entry.id   fc50ce1095d0a727b2782ce32ec396f7
#
_cell.length_a   1.000
_cell.length_b   1.000
_cell.length_c   1.000
_cell.angle_alpha   90.00
_cell.angle_beta   90.00
_cell.angle_gamma   90.00
#
_symmetry.space_group_name_H-M   'P 1'
#
loop_
_entity.id
_entity.type
_entity.pdbx_description
1 polymer ?
#
loop_
_entity_poly.entity_id
_entity_poly.type
_entity_poly.pdbx_seq_one_letter_code
_entity_poly.pdbx_strand_id
1 'polypeptide(L)'
;AVSMIVGRDTKRLNMTGVTKAAVETVAENASDGVVAPLLFMMVFGVAGGWFYKTVNTMDSMIGYKNDQYKYFGTAAARLDDICNFIPARISALFMCIAAMFLGLDWKGAFRIWRRDARKSTSPNSGQTEAAMAGALGVELLGDAYYFGKLVHKPAIGDSKREITPEDIETANRIM
;
A
#
# COMPACT_ATOMS: atom_id res chain seq x y z
N ALA A 1 13.01 -3.27 13.38
CA ALA A 1 11.71 -2.58 13.40
C ALA A 1 10.92 -2.87 12.11
N VAL A 2 11.46 -2.60 10.90
CA VAL A 2 10.73 -2.79 9.62
C VAL A 2 10.23 -4.23 9.45
N SER A 3 10.98 -5.23 9.88
CA SER A 3 10.57 -6.66 9.82
C SER A 3 9.29 -7.00 10.59
N MET A 4 8.81 -6.12 11.43
CA MET A 4 7.58 -6.32 12.22
C MET A 4 6.33 -5.78 11.51
N ILE A 5 6.52 -4.97 10.47
CA ILE A 5 5.42 -4.27 9.78
C ILE A 5 5.31 -4.62 8.29
N VAL A 6 6.28 -5.39 7.75
CA VAL A 6 6.26 -5.81 6.34
C VAL A 6 6.08 -7.32 6.23
N GLY A 7 5.29 -7.77 5.25
CA GLY A 7 5.00 -9.19 5.04
C GLY A 7 6.09 -9.97 4.30
N ARG A 8 7.14 -9.30 3.78
CA ARG A 8 8.24 -9.94 3.04
C ARG A 8 9.42 -10.29 3.94
N ASP A 9 10.27 -11.20 3.46
CA ASP A 9 11.51 -11.57 4.15
C ASP A 9 12.52 -10.41 4.14
N THR A 10 12.80 -9.83 5.31
CA THR A 10 13.68 -8.66 5.44
C THR A 10 15.15 -9.00 5.70
N LYS A 11 15.47 -10.26 6.08
CA LYS A 11 16.82 -10.67 6.47
C LYS A 11 17.86 -10.57 5.34
N ARG A 12 17.41 -10.58 4.08
CA ARG A 12 18.26 -10.51 2.88
C ARG A 12 18.19 -9.17 2.16
N LEU A 13 17.41 -8.21 2.69
CA LEU A 13 17.28 -6.90 2.07
C LEU A 13 18.49 -6.02 2.41
N ASN A 14 18.99 -5.33 1.39
CA ASN A 14 19.89 -4.21 1.57
C ASN A 14 19.11 -2.97 2.04
N MET A 15 19.78 -1.85 2.31
CA MET A 15 19.18 -0.61 2.76
C MET A 15 18.06 -0.13 1.82
N THR A 16 18.31 -0.15 0.51
CA THR A 16 17.34 0.21 -0.53
C THR A 16 16.07 -0.66 -0.45
N GLY A 17 16.22 -1.97 -0.29
CA GLY A 17 15.10 -2.90 -0.17
C GLY A 17 14.28 -2.69 1.12
N VAL A 18 14.95 -2.38 2.23
CA VAL A 18 14.28 -2.03 3.50
C VAL A 18 13.50 -0.73 3.37
N THR A 19 14.09 0.29 2.73
CA THR A 19 13.44 1.57 2.50
C THR A 19 12.24 1.43 1.57
N LYS A 20 12.37 0.69 0.45
CA LYS A 20 11.23 0.37 -0.43
C LYS A 20 10.08 -0.25 0.37
N ALA A 21 10.37 -1.28 1.15
CA ALA A 21 9.35 -1.97 1.95
C ALA A 21 8.66 -1.04 2.96
N ALA A 22 9.41 -0.14 3.58
CA ALA A 22 8.85 0.84 4.52
C ALA A 22 7.93 1.84 3.81
N VAL A 23 8.35 2.41 2.68
CA VAL A 23 7.56 3.37 1.90
C VAL A 23 6.27 2.71 1.36
N GLU A 24 6.34 1.47 0.86
CA GLU A 24 5.18 0.71 0.42
C GLU A 24 4.18 0.51 1.57
N THR A 25 4.68 0.14 2.75
CA THR A 25 3.84 -0.04 3.95
C THR A 25 3.18 1.28 4.38
N VAL A 26 3.89 2.41 4.32
CA VAL A 26 3.31 3.74 4.59
C VAL A 26 2.20 4.05 3.58
N ALA A 27 2.45 3.82 2.29
CA ALA A 27 1.47 4.07 1.23
C ALA A 27 0.20 3.22 1.40
N GLU A 28 0.34 1.93 1.71
CA GLU A 28 -0.78 1.02 1.97
C GLU A 28 -1.56 1.44 3.22
N ASN A 29 -0.86 1.71 4.33
CA ASN A 29 -1.51 2.10 5.58
C ASN A 29 -2.19 3.47 5.54
N ALA A 30 -1.82 4.37 4.65
CA ALA A 30 -2.56 5.61 4.43
C ALA A 30 -4.01 5.33 4.02
N SER A 31 -4.25 4.29 3.19
CA SER A 31 -5.60 3.83 2.88
C SER A 31 -6.20 3.03 4.03
N ASP A 32 -5.59 1.91 4.37
CA ASP A 32 -6.20 0.87 5.22
C ASP A 32 -6.18 1.22 6.71
N GLY A 33 -5.23 2.05 7.11
CA GLY A 33 -5.08 2.49 8.50
C GLY A 33 -5.74 3.83 8.82
N VAL A 34 -5.95 4.69 7.83
CA VAL A 34 -6.44 6.06 8.05
C VAL A 34 -7.70 6.35 7.24
N VAL A 35 -7.60 6.43 5.93
CA VAL A 35 -8.71 6.94 5.10
C VAL A 35 -9.91 6.02 5.11
N ALA A 36 -9.71 4.72 4.97
CA ALA A 36 -10.81 3.77 4.93
C ALA A 36 -11.61 3.71 6.24
N PRO A 37 -10.99 3.51 7.42
CA PRO A 37 -11.76 3.52 8.66
C PRO A 37 -12.48 4.84 8.91
N LEU A 38 -11.88 5.99 8.56
CA LEU A 38 -12.51 7.29 8.69
C LEU A 38 -13.73 7.42 7.77
N LEU A 39 -13.64 7.00 6.50
CA LEU A 39 -14.77 7.01 5.57
C LEU A 39 -15.92 6.14 6.05
N PHE A 40 -15.62 4.93 6.54
CA PHE A 40 -16.65 4.05 7.11
C PHE A 40 -17.29 4.66 8.36
N MET A 41 -16.50 5.31 9.22
CA MET A 41 -17.03 6.03 10.39
C MET A 41 -17.91 7.23 9.99
N MET A 42 -17.53 7.98 8.97
CA MET A 42 -18.32 9.13 8.49
C MET A 42 -19.66 8.70 7.91
N VAL A 43 -19.74 7.57 7.21
CA VAL A 43 -20.97 7.12 6.54
C VAL A 43 -21.87 6.29 7.47
N PHE A 44 -21.28 5.41 8.30
CA PHE A 44 -22.00 4.42 9.09
C PHE A 44 -21.78 4.57 10.60
N GLY A 45 -21.18 5.67 11.04
CA GLY A 45 -20.85 5.92 12.44
C GLY A 45 -19.79 4.97 12.99
N VAL A 46 -19.69 4.89 14.30
CA VAL A 46 -18.70 4.06 15.02
C VAL A 46 -18.80 2.58 14.61
N ALA A 47 -20.01 2.07 14.41
CA ALA A 47 -20.23 0.68 13.99
C ALA A 47 -19.58 0.39 12.61
N GLY A 48 -19.64 1.35 11.67
CA GLY A 48 -18.99 1.23 10.37
C GLY A 48 -17.47 1.16 10.48
N GLY A 49 -16.87 1.98 11.34
CA GLY A 49 -15.43 1.93 11.61
C GLY A 49 -15.00 0.59 12.20
N TRP A 50 -15.75 0.06 13.17
CA TRP A 50 -15.50 -1.27 13.73
C TRP A 50 -15.68 -2.39 12.71
N PHE A 51 -16.72 -2.34 11.89
CA PHE A 51 -16.94 -3.29 10.80
C PHE A 51 -15.75 -3.31 9.85
N TYR A 52 -15.35 -2.14 9.33
CA TYR A 52 -14.19 -2.04 8.44
C TYR A 52 -12.93 -2.60 9.08
N LYS A 53 -12.62 -2.19 10.32
CA LYS A 53 -11.41 -2.64 11.01
C LYS A 53 -11.41 -4.15 11.28
N THR A 54 -12.57 -4.74 11.54
CA THR A 54 -12.70 -6.19 11.67
C THR A 54 -12.39 -6.90 10.35
N VAL A 55 -12.95 -6.42 9.23
CA VAL A 55 -12.69 -6.98 7.90
C VAL A 55 -11.20 -6.91 7.56
N ASN A 56 -10.60 -5.74 7.71
CA ASN A 56 -9.19 -5.50 7.44
C ASN A 56 -8.25 -6.34 8.32
N THR A 57 -8.61 -6.51 9.61
CA THR A 57 -7.85 -7.38 10.51
C THR A 57 -7.99 -8.86 10.13
N MET A 58 -9.19 -9.29 9.73
CA MET A 58 -9.39 -10.66 9.24
C MET A 58 -8.54 -10.96 8.01
N ASP A 59 -8.51 -10.06 7.02
CA ASP A 59 -7.63 -10.24 5.86
C ASP A 59 -6.17 -10.34 6.27
N SER A 60 -5.69 -9.42 7.09
CA SER A 60 -4.29 -9.39 7.57
C SER A 60 -3.87 -10.65 8.34
N MET A 61 -4.79 -11.28 9.07
CA MET A 61 -4.49 -12.44 9.91
C MET A 61 -4.68 -13.77 9.19
N ILE A 62 -5.68 -13.89 8.34
CA ILE A 62 -6.10 -15.17 7.73
C ILE A 62 -6.26 -15.12 6.22
N GLY A 63 -6.11 -13.96 5.56
CA GLY A 63 -6.21 -13.78 4.12
C GLY A 63 -5.10 -14.48 3.32
N TYR A 64 -4.11 -15.03 4.01
CA TYR A 64 -3.02 -15.81 3.38
C TYR A 64 -3.55 -17.12 2.78
N LYS A 65 -3.18 -17.40 1.54
CA LYS A 65 -3.49 -18.65 0.83
C LYS A 65 -2.64 -19.80 1.38
N ASN A 66 -2.92 -20.25 2.61
CA ASN A 66 -2.37 -21.49 3.16
C ASN A 66 -3.45 -22.58 3.15
N ASP A 67 -3.03 -23.85 3.26
CA ASP A 67 -3.96 -24.98 3.18
C ASP A 67 -5.01 -24.97 4.30
N GLN A 68 -4.71 -24.35 5.43
CA GLN A 68 -5.58 -24.31 6.61
C GLN A 68 -6.74 -23.30 6.44
N TYR A 69 -6.51 -22.16 5.76
CA TYR A 69 -7.49 -21.06 5.65
C TYR A 69 -7.91 -20.76 4.21
N LYS A 70 -7.63 -21.66 3.26
CA LYS A 70 -7.80 -21.44 1.82
C LYS A 70 -9.17 -20.85 1.44
N TYR A 71 -10.26 -21.38 1.99
CA TYR A 71 -11.60 -20.90 1.65
C TYR A 71 -12.02 -19.69 2.48
N PHE A 72 -11.81 -19.75 3.79
CA PHE A 72 -12.20 -18.69 4.71
C PHE A 72 -11.35 -17.42 4.50
N GLY A 73 -10.04 -17.59 4.34
CA GLY A 73 -9.12 -16.49 4.02
C GLY A 73 -9.42 -15.84 2.67
N THR A 74 -9.83 -16.64 1.66
CA THR A 74 -10.25 -16.07 0.38
C THR A 74 -11.51 -15.20 0.51
N ALA A 75 -12.45 -15.57 1.37
CA ALA A 75 -13.64 -14.75 1.63
C ALA A 75 -13.28 -13.44 2.35
N ALA A 76 -12.39 -13.50 3.35
CA ALA A 76 -11.89 -12.32 4.05
C ALA A 76 -11.17 -11.36 3.10
N ALA A 77 -10.24 -11.86 2.29
CA ALA A 77 -9.51 -11.06 1.31
C ALA A 77 -10.43 -10.38 0.28
N ARG A 78 -11.44 -11.09 -0.23
CA ARG A 78 -12.41 -10.51 -1.16
C ARG A 78 -13.28 -9.44 -0.52
N LEU A 79 -13.70 -9.65 0.73
CA LEU A 79 -14.49 -8.65 1.46
C LEU A 79 -13.67 -7.41 1.73
N ASP A 80 -12.40 -7.56 2.11
CA ASP A 80 -11.45 -6.46 2.28
C ASP A 80 -11.24 -5.70 0.96
N ASP A 81 -11.04 -6.41 -0.15
CA ASP A 81 -10.92 -5.81 -1.48
C ASP A 81 -12.15 -4.96 -1.85
N ILE A 82 -13.35 -5.40 -1.52
CA ILE A 82 -14.59 -4.63 -1.76
C ILE A 82 -14.64 -3.40 -0.85
N CYS A 83 -14.35 -3.55 0.43
CA CYS A 83 -14.37 -2.45 1.40
C CYS A 83 -13.34 -1.38 1.05
N ASN A 84 -12.18 -1.76 0.55
CA ASN A 84 -11.08 -0.86 0.19
C ASN A 84 -11.20 -0.27 -1.23
N PHE A 85 -12.15 -0.70 -2.05
CA PHE A 85 -12.23 -0.28 -3.44
C PHE A 85 -12.35 1.24 -3.62
N ILE A 86 -13.25 1.89 -2.91
CA ILE A 86 -13.44 3.35 -2.92
C ILE A 86 -12.36 4.05 -2.08
N PRO A 87 -12.10 3.66 -0.82
CA PRO A 87 -11.08 4.30 0.01
C PRO A 87 -9.69 4.39 -0.64
N ALA A 88 -9.20 3.33 -1.26
CA ALA A 88 -7.88 3.31 -1.89
C ALA A 88 -7.74 4.37 -3.00
N ARG A 89 -8.80 4.60 -3.76
CA ARG A 89 -8.81 5.62 -4.83
C ARG A 89 -8.87 7.02 -4.29
N ILE A 90 -9.63 7.24 -3.23
CA ILE A 90 -9.69 8.53 -2.52
C ILE A 90 -8.33 8.81 -1.87
N SER A 91 -7.70 7.80 -1.26
CA SER A 91 -6.34 7.92 -0.68
C SER A 91 -5.31 8.31 -1.73
N ALA A 92 -5.31 7.64 -2.88
CA ALA A 92 -4.39 7.97 -3.98
C ALA A 92 -4.60 9.40 -4.50
N LEU A 93 -5.85 9.86 -4.59
CA LEU A 93 -6.16 11.24 -4.95
C LEU A 93 -5.63 12.22 -3.90
N PHE A 94 -5.85 11.94 -2.62
CA PHE A 94 -5.32 12.77 -1.53
C PHE A 94 -3.80 12.82 -1.52
N MET A 95 -3.11 11.71 -1.82
CA MET A 95 -1.65 11.70 -1.97
C MET A 95 -1.18 12.59 -3.13
N CYS A 96 -1.89 12.59 -4.27
CA CYS A 96 -1.57 13.51 -5.37
C CYS A 96 -1.74 14.98 -4.96
N ILE A 97 -2.79 15.28 -4.19
CA ILE A 97 -3.04 16.64 -3.67
C ILE A 97 -1.98 17.02 -2.62
N ALA A 98 -1.66 16.11 -1.69
CA ALA A 98 -0.62 16.33 -0.69
C ALA A 98 0.75 16.58 -1.34
N ALA A 99 1.10 15.80 -2.37
CA ALA A 99 2.32 16.00 -3.15
C ALA A 99 2.40 17.40 -3.77
N MET A 100 1.27 17.93 -4.23
CA MET A 100 1.20 19.31 -4.76
C MET A 100 1.50 20.34 -3.66
N PHE A 101 0.90 20.22 -2.48
CA PHE A 101 1.14 21.15 -1.37
C PHE A 101 2.56 21.05 -0.78
N LEU A 102 3.16 19.87 -0.85
CA LEU A 102 4.53 19.63 -0.40
C LEU A 102 5.60 20.01 -1.44
N GLY A 103 5.20 20.51 -2.63
CA GLY A 103 6.13 20.86 -3.70
C GLY A 103 6.80 19.66 -4.37
N LEU A 104 6.22 18.47 -4.26
CA LEU A 104 6.68 17.23 -4.90
C LEU A 104 6.11 17.07 -6.33
N ASP A 105 6.50 16.01 -7.03
CA ASP A 105 6.03 15.73 -8.40
C ASP A 105 4.58 15.20 -8.41
N TRP A 106 3.60 16.07 -8.11
CA TRP A 106 2.19 15.72 -8.15
C TRP A 106 1.69 15.28 -9.52
N LYS A 107 2.29 15.83 -10.62
CA LYS A 107 1.98 15.39 -11.99
C LYS A 107 2.49 13.99 -12.25
N GLY A 108 3.68 13.68 -11.75
CA GLY A 108 4.23 12.32 -11.72
C GLY A 108 3.35 11.39 -10.91
N ALA A 109 2.93 11.79 -9.70
CA ALA A 109 2.02 11.02 -8.86
C ALA A 109 0.75 10.61 -9.62
N PHE A 110 0.06 11.56 -10.22
CA PHE A 110 -1.17 11.31 -10.97
C PHE A 110 -0.94 10.47 -12.23
N ARG A 111 0.14 10.74 -12.98
CA ARG A 111 0.50 9.97 -14.18
C ARG A 111 0.81 8.51 -13.85
N ILE A 112 1.66 8.27 -12.85
CA ILE A 112 2.03 6.92 -12.43
C ILE A 112 0.83 6.19 -11.84
N TRP A 113 0.04 6.85 -11.01
CA TRP A 113 -1.20 6.27 -10.50
C TRP A 113 -2.09 5.73 -11.62
N ARG A 114 -2.37 6.54 -12.65
CA ARG A 114 -3.22 6.11 -13.78
C ARG A 114 -2.59 4.99 -14.62
N ARG A 115 -1.27 4.98 -14.76
CA ARG A 115 -0.54 4.00 -15.58
C ARG A 115 -0.37 2.67 -14.86
N ASP A 116 0.03 2.71 -13.59
CA ASP A 116 0.61 1.57 -12.90
C ASP A 116 -0.25 0.98 -11.75
N ALA A 117 -1.30 1.65 -11.31
CA ALA A 117 -2.11 1.18 -10.19
C ALA A 117 -2.67 -0.25 -10.33
N ARG A 118 -2.80 -0.73 -11.55
CA ARG A 118 -3.30 -2.08 -11.86
C ARG A 118 -2.19 -3.14 -11.97
N LYS A 119 -0.95 -2.76 -11.80
CA LYS A 119 0.19 -3.70 -11.84
C LYS A 119 0.35 -4.46 -10.52
N SER A 120 -0.11 -3.92 -9.41
CA SER A 120 -0.13 -4.62 -8.12
C SER A 120 -1.07 -5.83 -8.16
N THR A 121 -0.73 -6.86 -7.40
CA THR A 121 -1.57 -8.06 -7.23
C THR A 121 -2.85 -7.75 -6.43
N SER A 122 -2.82 -6.73 -5.58
CA SER A 122 -4.02 -6.19 -4.92
C SER A 122 -4.64 -5.09 -5.79
N PRO A 123 -5.95 -5.08 -5.99
CA PRO A 123 -6.63 -4.02 -6.75
C PRO A 123 -6.64 -2.67 -6.03
N ASN A 124 -6.26 -2.64 -4.75
CA ASN A 124 -6.34 -1.52 -3.85
C ASN A 124 -4.97 -0.97 -3.45
N SER A 125 -4.03 -1.78 -2.94
CA SER A 125 -2.71 -1.30 -2.53
C SER A 125 -1.96 -0.60 -3.68
N GLY A 126 -2.10 -1.11 -4.90
CA GLY A 126 -1.48 -0.49 -6.08
C GLY A 126 -1.93 0.95 -6.36
N GLN A 127 -3.09 1.39 -5.84
CA GLN A 127 -3.55 2.77 -6.02
C GLN A 127 -2.63 3.75 -5.28
N THR A 128 -2.42 3.50 -4.00
CA THR A 128 -1.59 4.35 -3.13
C THR A 128 -0.10 4.16 -3.41
N GLU A 129 0.35 2.94 -3.64
CA GLU A 129 1.74 2.64 -4.02
C GLU A 129 2.15 3.38 -5.30
N ALA A 130 1.29 3.38 -6.33
CA ALA A 130 1.58 4.06 -7.59
C ALA A 130 1.59 5.59 -7.45
N ALA A 131 0.66 6.16 -6.67
CA ALA A 131 0.65 7.59 -6.38
C ALA A 131 1.91 8.00 -5.61
N MET A 132 2.30 7.23 -4.60
CA MET A 132 3.51 7.46 -3.81
C MET A 132 4.78 7.36 -4.66
N ALA A 133 4.92 6.30 -5.45
CA ALA A 133 6.05 6.11 -6.36
C ALA A 133 6.22 7.29 -7.31
N GLY A 134 5.10 7.78 -7.87
CA GLY A 134 5.10 8.93 -8.76
C GLY A 134 5.45 10.24 -8.07
N ALA A 135 4.96 10.47 -6.84
CA ALA A 135 5.26 11.66 -6.06
C ALA A 135 6.75 11.75 -5.69
N LEU A 136 7.34 10.63 -5.31
CA LEU A 136 8.75 10.53 -4.92
C LEU A 136 9.71 10.40 -6.12
N GLY A 137 9.21 10.05 -7.30
CA GLY A 137 10.03 9.80 -8.50
C GLY A 137 10.91 8.56 -8.38
N VAL A 138 10.46 7.55 -7.66
CA VAL A 138 11.16 6.29 -7.42
C VAL A 138 10.37 5.10 -7.94
N GLU A 139 11.04 3.95 -7.99
CA GLU A 139 10.40 2.68 -8.29
C GLU A 139 10.11 1.90 -7.01
N LEU A 140 8.88 1.43 -6.86
CA LEU A 140 8.42 0.57 -5.77
C LEU A 140 8.03 -0.82 -6.29
N LEU A 141 7.73 -1.75 -5.38
CA LEU A 141 7.47 -3.17 -5.66
C LEU A 141 8.67 -3.85 -6.36
N GLY A 142 8.39 -4.70 -7.33
CA GLY A 142 9.39 -5.58 -7.94
C GLY A 142 9.49 -6.92 -7.20
N ASP A 143 10.49 -7.69 -7.55
CA ASP A 143 10.73 -9.02 -7.01
C ASP A 143 11.03 -8.99 -5.52
N ALA A 144 10.40 -9.87 -4.75
CA ALA A 144 10.61 -9.97 -3.30
C ALA A 144 10.52 -11.43 -2.81
N TYR A 145 11.21 -11.72 -1.72
CA TYR A 145 11.14 -13.03 -1.06
C TYR A 145 10.01 -13.04 -0.02
N TYR A 146 9.19 -14.09 -0.10
CA TYR A 146 8.14 -14.41 0.88
C TYR A 146 8.31 -15.86 1.33
N PHE A 147 8.51 -16.09 2.61
CA PHE A 147 8.72 -17.42 3.18
C PHE A 147 9.81 -18.21 2.44
N GLY A 148 10.92 -17.54 2.10
CA GLY A 148 12.06 -18.11 1.38
C GLY A 148 11.86 -18.35 -0.11
N LYS A 149 10.69 -18.05 -0.67
CA LYS A 149 10.39 -18.18 -2.11
C LYS A 149 10.42 -16.81 -2.80
N LEU A 150 11.06 -16.73 -3.96
CA LEU A 150 11.05 -15.53 -4.80
C LEU A 150 9.67 -15.39 -5.45
N VAL A 151 9.05 -14.24 -5.25
CA VAL A 151 7.79 -13.88 -5.89
C VAL A 151 8.06 -12.72 -6.84
N HIS A 152 7.80 -12.95 -8.12
CA HIS A 152 7.94 -11.95 -9.16
C HIS A 152 6.71 -11.02 -9.13
N LYS A 153 6.96 -9.73 -8.97
CA LYS A 153 5.93 -8.67 -9.01
C LYS A 153 6.37 -7.59 -9.99
N PRO A 154 5.46 -7.05 -10.80
CA PRO A 154 5.78 -5.90 -11.64
C PRO A 154 6.21 -4.71 -10.78
N ALA A 155 7.23 -4.00 -11.22
CA ALA A 155 7.61 -2.74 -10.59
C ALA A 155 6.59 -1.63 -10.92
N ILE A 156 6.42 -0.71 -9.99
CA ILE A 156 5.53 0.46 -10.06
C ILE A 156 6.37 1.73 -9.98
N GLY A 157 6.11 2.70 -10.85
CA GLY A 157 6.82 3.97 -10.90
C GLY A 157 7.91 4.01 -11.95
N ASP A 158 8.54 5.17 -12.06
CA ASP A 158 9.70 5.43 -12.91
C ASP A 158 10.92 5.59 -11.99
N SER A 159 11.98 4.83 -12.23
CA SER A 159 13.24 4.94 -11.47
C SER A 159 14.02 6.19 -11.91
N LYS A 160 13.48 7.40 -11.62
CA LYS A 160 14.15 8.67 -11.92
C LYS A 160 15.36 8.89 -11.03
N ARG A 161 15.36 8.32 -9.84
CA ARG A 161 16.44 8.29 -8.86
C ARG A 161 16.34 7.05 -7.98
N GLU A 162 17.41 6.75 -7.29
CA GLU A 162 17.38 5.71 -6.27
C GLU A 162 16.58 6.19 -5.04
N ILE A 163 15.90 5.24 -4.39
CA ILE A 163 15.21 5.47 -3.14
C ILE A 163 16.21 5.56 -1.99
N THR A 164 16.00 6.51 -1.09
CA THR A 164 16.86 6.76 0.08
C THR A 164 16.07 6.72 1.38
N PRO A 165 16.70 6.52 2.54
CA PRO A 165 16.00 6.47 3.83
C PRO A 165 15.15 7.73 4.14
N GLU A 166 15.51 8.89 3.61
CA GLU A 166 14.79 10.16 3.74
C GLU A 166 13.40 10.09 3.05
N ASP A 167 13.22 9.17 2.11
CA ASP A 167 11.93 8.95 1.45
C ASP A 167 10.88 8.39 2.41
N ILE A 168 11.28 7.72 3.49
CA ILE A 168 10.35 7.25 4.52
C ILE A 168 9.72 8.46 5.22
N GLU A 169 10.52 9.48 5.56
CA GLU A 169 9.99 10.71 6.17
C GLU A 169 9.09 11.45 5.19
N THR A 170 9.52 11.58 3.94
CA THR A 170 8.70 12.23 2.90
C THR A 170 7.39 11.49 2.65
N ALA A 171 7.40 10.15 2.62
CA ALA A 171 6.20 9.33 2.51
C ALA A 171 5.23 9.56 3.68
N ASN A 172 5.74 9.63 4.91
CA ASN A 172 4.92 9.96 6.10
C ASN A 172 4.32 11.37 6.03
N ARG A 173 4.99 12.33 5.40
CA ARG A 173 4.45 13.69 5.20
C ARG A 173 3.37 13.74 4.13
N ILE A 174 3.40 12.84 3.16
CA ILE A 174 2.36 12.69 2.11
C ILE A 174 1.11 12.03 2.69
N MET A 175 1.29 11.09 3.65
CA MET A 175 0.20 10.40 4.33
C MET A 175 -0.60 11.35 5.24
#